data_c4473474cd80af499bed2090e4a682d7
#
_entry.id   c4473474cd80af499bed2090e4a682d7
#
_cell.length_a   1.000
_cell.length_b   1.000
_cell.length_c   1.000
_cell.angle_alpha   90.00
_cell.angle_beta   90.00
_cell.angle_gamma   90.00
#
_symmetry.space_group_name_H-M   'P 1'
#
loop_
_entity.id
_entity.type
_entity.pdbx_description
1 polymer ?
#
loop_
_entity_poly.entity_id
_entity_poly.type
_entity_poly.pdbx_seq_one_letter_code
_entity_poly.pdbx_strand_id
1 'polypeptide(L)'
;MRELLADPTAEEWRHKVGVAGPVDGSAKPTTRLLAARGWVCKTRTDQGFASASAGREAVLAIRDTGRAAGIWHPDKLWAVMRIDDAWLPLTVCPELTTLRRLERFDDRVQAWTEMIQAAIDVHRLHRIGLDLNPSNFARASTAARLYYIDDEVYDDLDARGVASAIIARIPEEPSATPASWERWGRALRGALAIGELSWDAIDDELRLYPLPERYDEPRRALLQGVADVAGSRPSRRTTGRELTCVLADVHGNLAALEAVLADAREHGVDRFLFLGDAIGYGPDPGACVRRLAELPNTTLVRGNHDHAIATGRLDLGMNSLARECAAWTRAQLDAAELAWLAAMPTDHVADGWMAVHGAPKDPQRFLAYVYELTYEDNLRHLREHRIPLCFYGHTHVQLIHVELASGPSKLPGVRAVELSPRHYWLVNPGSVGQPRDGDPRAGYALWDRRTGQLASLRVPYDVERTAAALRTNALPDQLAQRLRAGA
;
A
#
# COMPACT_ATOMS: atom_id res chain seq x y z
N MET A 1 -33.99 35.50 1.97
CA MET A 1 -32.52 35.44 2.00
C MET A 1 -32.00 36.88 2.15
N ARG A 2 -31.75 37.32 3.36
CA ARG A 2 -31.16 38.65 3.60
C ARG A 2 -29.66 38.54 3.31
N GLU A 3 -29.19 39.34 2.38
CA GLU A 3 -27.78 39.49 2.08
C GLU A 3 -27.08 39.98 3.33
N LEU A 4 -26.27 39.13 3.94
CA LEU A 4 -25.25 39.55 4.89
C LEU A 4 -24.05 40.08 4.08
N LEU A 5 -24.26 41.20 3.41
CA LEU A 5 -23.21 42.07 2.93
C LEU A 5 -23.01 43.16 3.99
N ALA A 6 -22.58 42.75 5.16
CA ALA A 6 -21.90 43.66 6.06
C ALA A 6 -20.42 43.43 5.83
N ASP A 7 -19.68 44.50 5.70
CA ASP A 7 -18.22 44.58 5.70
C ASP A 7 -17.76 44.77 7.16
N PRO A 8 -17.87 43.75 8.06
CA PRO A 8 -17.39 43.87 9.41
C PRO A 8 -15.92 43.58 9.42
N THR A 9 -15.15 44.45 10.06
CA THR A 9 -13.75 44.17 10.36
C THR A 9 -13.65 42.90 11.24
N ALA A 10 -12.52 42.19 11.16
CA ALA A 10 -12.29 40.97 11.96
C ALA A 10 -12.55 41.18 13.46
N GLU A 11 -12.38 42.38 13.96
CA GLU A 11 -12.65 42.79 15.33
C GLU A 11 -14.15 42.85 15.66
N GLU A 12 -14.99 43.35 14.76
CA GLU A 12 -16.45 43.37 14.93
C GLU A 12 -17.05 41.96 14.95
N TRP A 13 -16.50 41.04 14.16
CA TRP A 13 -16.90 39.63 14.19
C TRP A 13 -16.50 38.94 15.51
N ARG A 14 -15.29 39.19 16.02
CA ARG A 14 -14.87 38.72 17.37
C ARG A 14 -15.81 39.17 18.45
N HIS A 15 -16.30 40.40 18.39
CA HIS A 15 -17.24 40.93 19.37
C HIS A 15 -18.68 40.41 19.22
N LYS A 16 -19.14 40.19 17.99
CA LYS A 16 -20.52 39.74 17.73
C LYS A 16 -20.71 38.24 17.90
N VAL A 17 -19.70 37.43 17.57
CA VAL A 17 -19.81 35.97 17.58
C VAL A 17 -19.29 35.35 18.87
N GLY A 18 -18.53 36.13 19.68
CA GLY A 18 -17.87 35.64 20.90
C GLY A 18 -16.77 34.59 20.54
N VAL A 19 -15.62 34.72 21.18
CA VAL A 19 -14.55 33.74 21.00
C VAL A 19 -14.87 32.52 21.83
N ALA A 20 -15.46 31.48 21.21
CA ALA A 20 -15.38 30.14 21.73
C ALA A 20 -14.01 29.58 21.34
N GLY A 21 -13.38 28.81 22.21
CA GLY A 21 -12.11 28.15 21.95
C GLY A 21 -12.16 27.26 20.68
N PRO A 22 -11.02 26.75 20.21
CA PRO A 22 -10.98 25.94 19.01
C PRO A 22 -11.98 24.80 19.14
N VAL A 23 -12.86 24.66 18.15
CA VAL A 23 -13.74 23.51 18.06
C VAL A 23 -12.84 22.29 17.84
N ASP A 24 -12.97 21.32 18.74
CA ASP A 24 -12.20 20.08 18.70
C ASP A 24 -12.45 19.33 17.38
N GLY A 25 -11.48 19.31 16.52
CA GLY A 25 -11.48 18.65 15.22
C GLY A 25 -10.22 19.06 14.50
N SER A 26 -9.52 18.14 13.89
CA SER A 26 -8.27 18.36 13.15
C SER A 26 -8.46 19.30 11.95
N ALA A 27 -8.75 20.55 12.25
CA ALA A 27 -8.72 21.58 11.23
C ALA A 27 -7.29 21.68 10.69
N LYS A 28 -7.15 21.71 9.37
CA LYS A 28 -5.89 22.08 8.72
C LYS A 28 -5.43 23.41 9.39
N PRO A 29 -4.14 23.65 9.57
CA PRO A 29 -3.64 24.88 10.21
C PRO A 29 -4.20 26.16 9.58
N THR A 30 -4.62 26.10 8.33
CA THR A 30 -5.22 27.15 7.52
C THR A 30 -6.72 27.34 7.71
N THR A 31 -7.39 26.44 8.44
CA THR A 31 -8.83 26.52 8.71
C THR A 31 -9.07 27.13 10.10
N ARG A 32 -9.88 28.18 10.16
CA ARG A 32 -10.33 28.78 11.41
C ARG A 32 -11.81 28.48 11.63
N LEU A 33 -12.15 27.92 12.78
CA LEU A 33 -13.49 27.63 13.22
C LEU A 33 -13.83 28.48 14.44
N LEU A 34 -15.02 29.09 14.41
CA LEU A 34 -15.56 29.88 15.53
C LEU A 34 -17.00 29.41 15.75
N ALA A 35 -17.33 29.06 17.01
CA ALA A 35 -18.70 28.68 17.35
C ALA A 35 -19.31 29.72 18.32
N ALA A 36 -20.55 30.11 18.05
CA ALA A 36 -21.32 30.99 18.95
C ALA A 36 -22.80 30.84 18.76
N ARG A 37 -23.56 30.77 19.84
CA ARG A 37 -25.02 30.78 19.87
C ARG A 37 -25.70 29.76 18.96
N GLY A 38 -25.12 28.55 18.90
CA GLY A 38 -25.65 27.45 18.04
C GLY A 38 -25.29 27.57 16.56
N TRP A 39 -24.25 28.36 16.22
CA TRP A 39 -23.73 28.50 14.86
C TRP A 39 -22.22 28.28 14.84
N VAL A 40 -21.70 27.69 13.77
CA VAL A 40 -20.29 27.52 13.50
C VAL A 40 -19.93 28.33 12.25
N CYS A 41 -18.95 29.20 12.40
CA CYS A 41 -18.34 29.96 11.30
C CYS A 41 -17.01 29.30 10.91
N LYS A 42 -16.79 29.10 9.62
CA LYS A 42 -15.55 28.51 9.07
C LYS A 42 -14.97 29.45 8.02
N THR A 43 -13.66 29.68 8.09
CA THR A 43 -12.90 30.40 7.05
C THR A 43 -11.59 29.67 6.74
N ARG A 44 -11.08 29.87 5.54
CA ARG A 44 -9.84 29.30 5.03
C ARG A 44 -8.85 30.42 4.72
N THR A 45 -7.72 30.45 5.44
CA THR A 45 -6.68 31.50 5.27
C THR A 45 -5.76 31.23 4.08
N ASP A 46 -5.79 30.03 3.52
CA ASP A 46 -5.05 29.61 2.33
C ASP A 46 -5.85 29.83 1.02
N GLN A 47 -7.10 30.26 1.10
CA GLN A 47 -7.98 30.50 -0.05
C GLN A 47 -8.29 32.00 -0.18
N GLY A 48 -7.26 32.79 -0.45
CA GLY A 48 -7.42 34.24 -0.64
C GLY A 48 -7.87 34.61 -2.07
N PHE A 49 -8.81 35.56 -2.17
CA PHE A 49 -9.29 36.11 -3.44
C PHE A 49 -8.76 37.51 -3.67
N ALA A 50 -8.51 37.86 -4.92
CA ALA A 50 -8.00 39.19 -5.30
C ALA A 50 -9.03 40.32 -5.08
N SER A 51 -10.33 40.00 -5.04
CA SER A 51 -11.40 40.96 -4.81
C SER A 51 -12.66 40.29 -4.20
N ALA A 52 -13.52 41.10 -3.59
CA ALA A 52 -14.81 40.64 -3.10
C ALA A 52 -15.66 39.97 -4.19
N SER A 53 -15.62 40.50 -5.41
CA SER A 53 -16.37 39.96 -6.54
C SER A 53 -15.91 38.57 -6.94
N ALA A 54 -14.57 38.38 -7.09
CA ALA A 54 -13.99 37.07 -7.41
C ALA A 54 -14.28 36.05 -6.31
N GLY A 55 -14.13 36.43 -5.05
CA GLY A 55 -14.46 35.56 -3.93
C GLY A 55 -15.94 35.18 -3.89
N ARG A 56 -16.84 36.16 -4.14
CA ARG A 56 -18.28 35.91 -4.19
C ARG A 56 -18.65 34.92 -5.30
N GLU A 57 -18.11 35.07 -6.49
CA GLU A 57 -18.33 34.16 -7.61
C GLU A 57 -17.91 32.72 -7.24
N ALA A 58 -16.71 32.56 -6.69
CA ALA A 58 -16.17 31.26 -6.28
C ALA A 58 -17.03 30.57 -5.20
N VAL A 59 -17.38 31.28 -4.11
CA VAL A 59 -18.18 30.68 -3.05
C VAL A 59 -19.62 30.39 -3.47
N LEU A 60 -20.18 31.18 -4.40
CA LEU A 60 -21.52 30.91 -4.95
C LEU A 60 -21.51 29.68 -5.86
N ALA A 61 -20.46 29.45 -6.64
CA ALA A 61 -20.31 28.25 -7.46
C ALA A 61 -20.30 26.98 -6.58
N ILE A 62 -19.48 26.97 -5.52
CA ILE A 62 -19.45 25.86 -4.57
C ILE A 62 -20.82 25.64 -3.90
N ARG A 63 -21.45 26.73 -3.42
CA ARG A 63 -22.79 26.70 -2.84
C ARG A 63 -23.82 26.05 -3.76
N ASP A 64 -23.85 26.48 -5.01
CA ASP A 64 -24.87 26.05 -5.96
C ASP A 64 -24.67 24.58 -6.35
N THR A 65 -23.42 24.14 -6.50
CA THR A 65 -23.05 22.73 -6.70
C THR A 65 -23.57 21.85 -5.55
N GLY A 66 -23.25 22.17 -4.31
CA GLY A 66 -23.67 21.37 -3.17
C GLY A 66 -25.19 21.50 -2.84
N ARG A 67 -25.84 22.64 -3.19
CA ARG A 67 -27.29 22.77 -3.10
C ARG A 67 -27.99 21.88 -4.11
N ALA A 68 -27.53 21.84 -5.34
CA ALA A 68 -28.07 20.94 -6.35
C ALA A 68 -27.93 19.47 -5.94
N ALA A 69 -26.83 19.11 -5.30
CA ALA A 69 -26.59 17.78 -4.75
C ALA A 69 -27.31 17.52 -3.41
N GLY A 70 -27.92 18.53 -2.78
CA GLY A 70 -28.65 18.41 -1.53
C GLY A 70 -27.79 18.04 -0.31
N ILE A 71 -26.47 18.27 -0.37
CA ILE A 71 -25.51 17.85 0.68
C ILE A 71 -25.38 18.87 1.82
N TRP A 72 -25.65 20.16 1.55
CA TRP A 72 -25.55 21.20 2.58
C TRP A 72 -26.78 21.28 3.49
N HIS A 73 -26.53 21.70 4.73
CA HIS A 73 -27.67 22.14 5.57
C HIS A 73 -28.39 23.31 4.90
N PRO A 74 -29.73 23.34 4.87
CA PRO A 74 -30.52 24.39 4.17
C PRO A 74 -30.21 25.80 4.68
N ASP A 75 -29.88 25.94 5.99
CA ASP A 75 -29.56 27.22 6.59
C ASP A 75 -28.06 27.57 6.52
N LYS A 76 -27.22 26.77 5.86
CA LYS A 76 -25.81 27.10 5.66
C LYS A 76 -25.70 28.32 4.78
N LEU A 77 -25.00 29.34 5.28
CA LEU A 77 -24.76 30.62 4.61
C LEU A 77 -23.34 30.65 4.04
N TRP A 78 -23.21 31.36 2.93
CA TRP A 78 -21.97 31.52 2.20
C TRP A 78 -21.69 33.00 2.00
N ALA A 79 -20.50 33.46 2.35
CA ALA A 79 -20.08 34.85 2.27
C ALA A 79 -18.58 34.95 1.96
N VAL A 80 -18.14 36.15 1.66
CA VAL A 80 -16.75 36.50 1.57
C VAL A 80 -16.46 37.60 2.59
N MET A 81 -15.37 37.46 3.32
CA MET A 81 -14.97 38.37 4.36
C MET A 81 -13.58 38.93 4.10
N ARG A 82 -13.38 40.20 4.31
CA ARG A 82 -12.04 40.80 4.30
C ARG A 82 -11.38 40.59 5.66
N ILE A 83 -10.20 39.99 5.65
CA ILE A 83 -9.34 39.83 6.82
C ILE A 83 -7.97 40.41 6.40
N ASP A 84 -7.54 41.46 7.07
CA ASP A 84 -6.36 42.22 6.69
C ASP A 84 -6.46 42.68 5.22
N ASP A 85 -5.53 42.29 4.34
CA ASP A 85 -5.52 42.66 2.92
C ASP A 85 -6.07 41.55 1.98
N ALA A 86 -6.63 40.47 2.55
CA ALA A 86 -7.13 39.33 1.77
C ALA A 86 -8.65 39.18 1.87
N TRP A 87 -9.29 38.85 0.75
CA TRP A 87 -10.68 38.39 0.74
C TRP A 87 -10.73 36.89 0.91
N LEU A 88 -11.36 36.38 2.00
CA LEU A 88 -11.40 34.96 2.35
C LEU A 88 -12.84 34.41 2.28
N PRO A 89 -13.02 33.12 1.95
CA PRO A 89 -14.34 32.49 2.04
C PRO A 89 -14.76 32.39 3.52
N LEU A 90 -16.04 32.63 3.74
CA LEU A 90 -16.69 32.44 5.05
C LEU A 90 -17.95 31.61 4.86
N THR A 91 -18.04 30.52 5.62
CA THR A 91 -19.29 29.78 5.75
C THR A 91 -19.82 29.82 7.16
N VAL A 92 -21.13 29.89 7.30
CA VAL A 92 -21.82 29.88 8.59
C VAL A 92 -22.87 28.77 8.55
N CYS A 93 -22.74 27.79 9.41
CA CYS A 93 -23.62 26.63 9.49
C CYS A 93 -24.21 26.52 10.90
N PRO A 94 -25.47 26.08 11.08
CA PRO A 94 -25.95 25.69 12.38
C PRO A 94 -24.99 24.71 13.06
N GLU A 95 -24.85 24.79 14.37
CA GLU A 95 -24.07 23.83 15.13
C GLU A 95 -24.71 22.45 15.05
N LEU A 96 -24.00 21.50 14.47
CA LEU A 96 -24.45 20.14 14.25
C LEU A 96 -23.54 19.16 15.02
N THR A 97 -24.08 18.00 15.38
CA THR A 97 -23.27 16.94 15.99
C THR A 97 -22.54 16.17 14.91
N THR A 98 -21.21 16.28 14.86
CA THR A 98 -20.39 15.52 13.91
C THR A 98 -20.44 14.04 14.23
N LEU A 99 -20.26 13.18 13.20
CA LEU A 99 -20.25 11.73 13.38
C LEU A 99 -19.10 11.26 14.29
N ARG A 100 -18.02 12.04 14.37
CA ARG A 100 -16.87 11.77 15.27
C ARG A 100 -17.24 11.85 16.77
N ARG A 101 -18.29 12.58 17.12
CA ARG A 101 -18.76 12.77 18.52
C ARG A 101 -19.72 11.68 19.01
N LEU A 102 -20.08 10.72 18.17
CA LEU A 102 -20.91 9.57 18.57
C LEU A 102 -20.13 8.68 19.55
N GLU A 103 -20.72 8.31 20.67
CA GLU A 103 -20.03 7.59 21.75
C GLU A 103 -20.03 6.08 21.56
N ARG A 104 -21.17 5.52 21.09
CA ARG A 104 -21.33 4.07 20.95
C ARG A 104 -20.79 3.59 19.62
N PHE A 105 -20.08 2.45 19.62
CA PHE A 105 -19.55 1.85 18.41
C PHE A 105 -20.66 1.56 17.36
N ASP A 106 -21.77 0.96 17.79
CA ASP A 106 -22.86 0.61 16.86
C ASP A 106 -23.47 1.84 16.19
N ASP A 107 -23.60 2.96 16.91
CA ASP A 107 -24.08 4.23 16.34
C ASP A 107 -23.09 4.81 15.34
N ARG A 108 -21.78 4.70 15.62
CA ARG A 108 -20.72 5.13 14.71
C ARG A 108 -20.70 4.32 13.41
N VAL A 109 -20.71 2.99 13.48
CA VAL A 109 -20.70 2.13 12.27
C VAL A 109 -21.94 2.31 11.42
N GLN A 110 -23.11 2.53 12.03
CA GLN A 110 -24.31 2.88 11.28
C GLN A 110 -24.13 4.22 10.57
N ALA A 111 -23.65 5.25 11.29
CA ALA A 111 -23.47 6.59 10.73
C ALA A 111 -22.39 6.60 9.63
N TRP A 112 -21.29 5.83 9.78
CA TRP A 112 -20.28 5.69 8.74
C TRP A 112 -20.83 4.98 7.49
N THR A 113 -21.67 3.96 7.66
CA THR A 113 -22.32 3.31 6.53
C THR A 113 -23.22 4.27 5.77
N GLU A 114 -24.00 5.07 6.47
CA GLU A 114 -24.87 6.11 5.87
C GLU A 114 -24.06 7.21 5.19
N MET A 115 -22.92 7.63 5.79
CA MET A 115 -22.00 8.58 5.21
C MET A 115 -21.43 8.10 3.87
N ILE A 116 -20.94 6.86 3.83
CA ILE A 116 -20.38 6.27 2.63
C ILE A 116 -21.47 6.14 1.55
N GLN A 117 -22.68 5.68 1.91
CA GLN A 117 -23.81 5.59 0.98
C GLN A 117 -24.17 6.96 0.43
N ALA A 118 -24.27 7.98 1.28
CA ALA A 118 -24.60 9.35 0.85
C ALA A 118 -23.57 9.89 -0.15
N ALA A 119 -22.28 9.65 0.07
CA ALA A 119 -21.24 10.07 -0.85
C ALA A 119 -21.30 9.32 -2.20
N ILE A 120 -21.57 8.01 -2.18
CA ILE A 120 -21.77 7.21 -3.39
C ILE A 120 -22.97 7.72 -4.19
N ASP A 121 -24.09 8.04 -3.51
CA ASP A 121 -25.29 8.56 -4.16
C ASP A 121 -25.06 9.94 -4.79
N VAL A 122 -24.35 10.82 -4.07
CA VAL A 122 -23.96 12.15 -4.58
C VAL A 122 -23.08 12.02 -5.80
N HIS A 123 -22.05 11.16 -5.73
CA HIS A 123 -21.17 10.92 -6.86
C HIS A 123 -21.93 10.37 -8.08
N ARG A 124 -22.78 9.39 -7.88
CA ARG A 124 -23.58 8.78 -8.95
C ARG A 124 -24.51 9.78 -9.64
N LEU A 125 -25.14 10.67 -8.89
CA LEU A 125 -26.16 11.59 -9.40
C LEU A 125 -25.56 12.91 -9.92
N HIS A 126 -24.49 13.38 -9.31
CA HIS A 126 -23.97 14.73 -9.52
C HIS A 126 -22.50 14.77 -9.97
N ARG A 127 -21.80 13.61 -10.00
CA ARG A 127 -20.37 13.52 -10.32
C ARG A 127 -19.50 14.38 -9.39
N ILE A 128 -19.83 14.36 -8.10
CA ILE A 128 -19.12 15.09 -7.05
C ILE A 128 -18.58 14.07 -6.04
N GLY A 129 -17.29 14.14 -5.73
CA GLY A 129 -16.66 13.42 -4.63
C GLY A 129 -16.75 14.22 -3.31
N LEU A 130 -16.92 13.52 -2.19
CA LEU A 130 -16.91 14.09 -0.85
C LEU A 130 -15.74 13.51 -0.05
N ASP A 131 -15.11 14.34 0.80
CA ASP A 131 -14.11 13.84 1.77
C ASP A 131 -14.83 13.02 2.86
N LEU A 132 -14.61 11.69 2.82
CA LEU A 132 -15.24 10.70 3.70
C LEU A 132 -14.61 10.66 5.11
N ASN A 133 -14.18 11.81 5.63
CA ASN A 133 -13.81 11.95 7.03
C ASN A 133 -15.08 12.17 7.88
N PRO A 134 -15.33 11.39 8.95
CA PRO A 134 -16.52 11.55 9.81
C PRO A 134 -16.65 12.94 10.46
N SER A 135 -15.58 13.70 10.56
CA SER A 135 -15.62 15.10 11.02
C SER A 135 -16.28 16.06 10.01
N ASN A 136 -16.38 15.65 8.74
CA ASN A 136 -16.99 16.43 7.66
C ASN A 136 -18.48 16.16 7.50
N PHE A 137 -19.03 15.25 8.30
CA PHE A 137 -20.45 14.90 8.30
C PHE A 137 -21.07 15.10 9.66
N ALA A 138 -22.30 15.61 9.68
CA ALA A 138 -23.00 15.92 10.91
C ALA A 138 -24.51 15.74 10.79
N ARG A 139 -25.19 15.58 11.93
CA ARG A 139 -26.64 15.52 12.06
C ARG A 139 -27.16 16.69 12.88
N ALA A 140 -28.32 17.19 12.52
CA ALA A 140 -29.10 18.09 13.40
C ALA A 140 -29.63 17.28 14.57
N SER A 141 -29.67 17.87 15.78
CA SER A 141 -30.19 17.22 17.00
C SER A 141 -31.66 16.78 16.87
N THR A 142 -32.41 17.38 15.94
CA THR A 142 -33.86 17.17 15.71
C THR A 142 -34.17 16.38 14.46
N ALA A 143 -33.18 16.03 13.63
CA ALA A 143 -33.37 15.37 12.34
C ALA A 143 -32.43 14.19 12.13
N ALA A 144 -32.95 13.08 11.60
CA ALA A 144 -32.13 11.91 11.23
C ALA A 144 -31.23 12.17 10.02
N ARG A 145 -31.44 13.28 9.28
CA ARG A 145 -30.75 13.58 8.04
C ARG A 145 -29.26 13.91 8.29
N LEU A 146 -28.42 13.33 7.46
CA LEU A 146 -26.98 13.59 7.41
C LEU A 146 -26.69 14.80 6.50
N TYR A 147 -25.80 15.67 6.93
CA TYR A 147 -25.33 16.82 6.17
C TYR A 147 -23.82 16.77 6.05
N TYR A 148 -23.31 17.18 4.88
CA TYR A 148 -21.88 17.43 4.68
C TYR A 148 -21.57 18.86 5.12
N ILE A 149 -20.59 19.02 6.00
CA ILE A 149 -20.29 20.34 6.62
C ILE A 149 -18.98 20.94 6.12
N ASP A 150 -18.15 20.17 5.39
CA ASP A 150 -16.97 20.73 4.75
C ASP A 150 -17.37 21.59 3.53
N ASP A 151 -16.47 22.44 3.09
CA ASP A 151 -16.69 23.39 2.00
C ASP A 151 -16.00 22.94 0.71
N GLU A 152 -15.22 21.85 0.76
CA GLU A 152 -14.53 21.28 -0.39
C GLU A 152 -15.35 20.12 -0.97
N VAL A 153 -15.42 20.09 -2.28
CA VAL A 153 -15.94 18.98 -3.08
C VAL A 153 -14.89 18.59 -4.12
N TYR A 154 -14.91 17.34 -4.52
CA TYR A 154 -13.92 16.75 -5.43
C TYR A 154 -14.60 16.27 -6.71
N ASP A 155 -13.82 16.07 -7.75
CA ASP A 155 -14.36 15.72 -9.08
C ASP A 155 -14.75 14.23 -9.16
N ASP A 156 -14.24 13.37 -8.28
CA ASP A 156 -14.46 11.92 -8.35
C ASP A 156 -14.54 11.24 -6.98
N LEU A 157 -15.15 10.05 -6.96
CA LEU A 157 -15.15 9.08 -5.87
C LEU A 157 -14.94 7.69 -6.47
N ASP A 158 -13.80 7.08 -6.19
CA ASP A 158 -13.41 5.77 -6.69
C ASP A 158 -13.49 4.67 -5.61
N ALA A 159 -13.20 3.43 -6.00
CA ALA A 159 -13.16 2.28 -5.09
C ALA A 159 -12.14 2.45 -3.96
N ARG A 160 -11.01 3.09 -4.25
CA ARG A 160 -9.95 3.37 -3.28
C ARG A 160 -10.40 4.38 -2.23
N GLY A 161 -11.08 5.44 -2.64
CA GLY A 161 -11.66 6.43 -1.72
C GLY A 161 -12.65 5.80 -0.75
N VAL A 162 -13.54 4.94 -1.25
CA VAL A 162 -14.50 4.18 -0.42
C VAL A 162 -13.77 3.21 0.51
N ALA A 163 -12.85 2.42 0.01
CA ALA A 163 -12.08 1.47 0.81
C ALA A 163 -11.26 2.18 1.90
N SER A 164 -10.62 3.29 1.55
CA SER A 164 -9.86 4.13 2.48
C SER A 164 -10.74 4.64 3.61
N ALA A 165 -11.94 5.12 3.29
CA ALA A 165 -12.91 5.58 4.28
C ALA A 165 -13.36 4.48 5.24
N ILE A 166 -13.49 3.25 4.77
CA ILE A 166 -13.85 2.08 5.59
C ILE A 166 -12.67 1.69 6.49
N ILE A 167 -11.52 1.44 5.89
CA ILE A 167 -10.37 0.82 6.59
C ILE A 167 -9.72 1.77 7.60
N ALA A 168 -9.75 3.08 7.35
CA ALA A 168 -9.23 4.09 8.27
C ALA A 168 -9.98 4.15 9.61
N ARG A 169 -11.14 3.51 9.72
CA ARG A 169 -11.90 3.43 10.99
C ARG A 169 -11.29 2.43 11.97
N ILE A 170 -10.56 1.43 11.48
CA ILE A 170 -9.97 0.38 12.34
C ILE A 170 -9.04 0.97 13.41
N PRO A 171 -8.07 1.83 13.09
CA PRO A 171 -7.23 2.48 14.10
C PRO A 171 -7.96 3.42 15.07
N GLU A 172 -9.13 3.92 14.67
CA GLU A 172 -9.93 4.84 15.51
C GLU A 172 -10.70 4.10 16.62
N GLU A 173 -10.83 2.77 16.52
CA GLU A 173 -11.65 1.94 17.41
C GLU A 173 -10.83 0.79 18.05
N PRO A 174 -9.85 1.11 18.89
CA PRO A 174 -8.98 0.08 19.47
C PRO A 174 -9.70 -0.90 20.41
N SER A 175 -10.89 -0.53 20.90
CA SER A 175 -11.72 -1.38 21.78
C SER A 175 -12.72 -2.26 21.04
N ALA A 176 -12.87 -2.11 19.72
CA ALA A 176 -13.81 -2.90 18.94
C ALA A 176 -13.29 -4.34 18.75
N THR A 177 -14.19 -5.31 18.94
CA THR A 177 -13.86 -6.72 18.81
C THR A 177 -13.88 -7.19 17.36
N PRO A 178 -13.19 -8.30 17.00
CA PRO A 178 -13.28 -8.88 15.67
C PRO A 178 -14.72 -9.15 15.23
N ALA A 179 -15.58 -9.65 16.13
CA ALA A 179 -17.00 -9.85 15.85
C ALA A 179 -17.76 -8.55 15.52
N SER A 180 -17.35 -7.43 16.07
CA SER A 180 -17.91 -6.12 15.76
C SER A 180 -17.56 -5.69 14.34
N TRP A 181 -16.30 -5.89 13.93
CA TRP A 181 -15.84 -5.61 12.57
C TRP A 181 -16.51 -6.50 11.52
N GLU A 182 -16.66 -7.78 11.83
CA GLU A 182 -17.35 -8.73 10.96
C GLU A 182 -18.84 -8.33 10.77
N ARG A 183 -19.53 -7.94 11.84
CA ARG A 183 -20.92 -7.41 11.74
C ARG A 183 -20.97 -6.17 10.85
N TRP A 184 -20.02 -5.24 11.01
CA TRP A 184 -19.98 -4.05 10.17
C TRP A 184 -19.71 -4.38 8.69
N GLY A 185 -18.77 -5.31 8.42
CA GLY A 185 -18.54 -5.80 7.05
C GLY A 185 -19.79 -6.33 6.37
N ARG A 186 -20.59 -7.13 7.09
CA ARG A 186 -21.90 -7.61 6.60
C ARG A 186 -22.89 -6.45 6.36
N ALA A 187 -22.93 -5.50 7.29
CA ALA A 187 -23.83 -4.33 7.17
C ALA A 187 -23.44 -3.46 5.96
N LEU A 188 -22.16 -3.17 5.77
CA LEU A 188 -21.65 -2.44 4.60
C LEU A 188 -22.05 -3.13 3.30
N ARG A 189 -21.76 -4.43 3.17
CA ARG A 189 -22.09 -5.21 1.96
C ARG A 189 -23.56 -5.22 1.65
N GLY A 190 -24.42 -5.29 2.68
CA GLY A 190 -25.88 -5.32 2.53
C GLY A 190 -26.52 -3.95 2.29
N ALA A 191 -25.90 -2.87 2.82
CA ALA A 191 -26.47 -1.52 2.79
C ALA A 191 -25.99 -0.69 1.60
N LEU A 192 -24.73 -0.86 1.14
CA LEU A 192 -24.19 0.01 0.10
C LEU A 192 -24.66 -0.40 -1.30
N ALA A 193 -25.44 0.47 -1.93
CA ALA A 193 -25.78 0.40 -3.34
C ALA A 193 -24.71 1.12 -4.16
N ILE A 194 -23.64 0.38 -4.53
CA ILE A 194 -22.41 0.95 -5.07
C ILE A 194 -22.47 1.45 -6.53
N GLY A 195 -23.59 1.22 -7.24
CA GLY A 195 -23.79 1.75 -8.59
C GLY A 195 -22.71 1.31 -9.60
N GLU A 196 -21.97 2.27 -10.10
CA GLU A 196 -20.87 2.04 -11.07
C GLU A 196 -19.59 1.50 -10.41
N LEU A 197 -19.44 1.65 -9.09
CA LEU A 197 -18.33 1.07 -8.35
C LEU A 197 -18.49 -0.45 -8.26
N SER A 198 -17.37 -1.16 -8.21
CA SER A 198 -17.36 -2.61 -8.05
C SER A 198 -17.03 -2.99 -6.60
N TRP A 199 -17.82 -3.88 -6.00
CA TRP A 199 -17.46 -4.47 -4.71
C TRP A 199 -16.16 -5.26 -4.77
N ASP A 200 -15.85 -5.87 -5.90
CA ASP A 200 -14.59 -6.57 -6.10
C ASP A 200 -13.42 -5.59 -6.05
N ALA A 201 -13.56 -4.40 -6.66
CA ALA A 201 -12.54 -3.36 -6.59
C ALA A 201 -12.39 -2.78 -5.18
N ILE A 202 -13.51 -2.58 -4.46
CA ILE A 202 -13.47 -2.10 -3.06
C ILE A 202 -12.83 -3.16 -2.15
N ASP A 203 -13.16 -4.44 -2.28
CA ASP A 203 -12.60 -5.54 -1.50
C ASP A 203 -11.09 -5.67 -1.74
N ASP A 204 -10.64 -5.56 -2.98
CA ASP A 204 -9.22 -5.57 -3.34
C ASP A 204 -8.47 -4.40 -2.68
N GLU A 205 -9.00 -3.19 -2.72
CA GLU A 205 -8.41 -2.02 -2.05
C GLU A 205 -8.40 -2.18 -0.51
N LEU A 206 -9.46 -2.74 0.09
CA LEU A 206 -9.51 -3.03 1.54
C LEU A 206 -8.42 -4.03 1.96
N ARG A 207 -8.17 -5.07 1.15
CA ARG A 207 -7.11 -6.06 1.40
C ARG A 207 -5.72 -5.46 1.32
N LEU A 208 -5.51 -4.56 0.37
CA LEU A 208 -4.21 -4.00 0.02
C LEU A 208 -3.87 -2.72 0.79
N TYR A 209 -4.83 -2.14 1.52
CA TYR A 209 -4.60 -0.92 2.27
C TYR A 209 -3.49 -1.11 3.32
N PRO A 210 -2.45 -0.25 3.35
CA PRO A 210 -1.35 -0.38 4.28
C PRO A 210 -1.80 -0.07 5.71
N LEU A 211 -1.83 -1.09 6.56
CA LEU A 211 -2.07 -0.98 8.00
C LEU A 211 -0.97 -1.70 8.77
N PRO A 212 -0.60 -1.19 9.97
CA PRO A 212 0.27 -1.92 10.90
C PRO A 212 -0.32 -3.29 11.28
N GLU A 213 0.54 -4.30 11.50
CA GLU A 213 0.14 -5.69 11.82
C GLU A 213 -0.88 -5.83 12.95
N ARG A 214 -0.79 -4.99 13.98
CA ARG A 214 -1.76 -5.00 15.09
C ARG A 214 -3.22 -4.85 14.65
N TYR A 215 -3.47 -4.43 13.40
CA TYR A 215 -4.80 -4.28 12.83
C TYR A 215 -5.17 -5.38 11.82
N ASP A 216 -4.35 -6.42 11.66
CA ASP A 216 -4.62 -7.51 10.72
C ASP A 216 -5.83 -8.36 11.11
N GLU A 217 -6.02 -8.59 12.42
CA GLU A 217 -7.18 -9.34 12.90
C GLU A 217 -8.49 -8.57 12.69
N PRO A 218 -8.61 -7.29 13.09
CA PRO A 218 -9.77 -6.46 12.77
C PRO A 218 -10.05 -6.38 11.27
N ARG A 219 -9.02 -6.18 10.43
CA ARG A 219 -9.17 -6.15 8.97
C ARG A 219 -9.72 -7.46 8.42
N ARG A 220 -9.16 -8.61 8.82
CA ARG A 220 -9.65 -9.94 8.42
C ARG A 220 -11.10 -10.15 8.79
N ALA A 221 -11.49 -9.76 10.00
CA ALA A 221 -12.87 -9.86 10.45
C ALA A 221 -13.83 -8.98 9.62
N LEU A 222 -13.45 -7.75 9.31
CA LEU A 222 -14.21 -6.86 8.43
C LEU A 222 -14.40 -7.49 7.04
N LEU A 223 -13.31 -7.97 6.42
CA LEU A 223 -13.32 -8.62 5.10
C LEU A 223 -14.17 -9.91 5.11
N GLN A 224 -14.12 -10.70 6.18
CA GLN A 224 -14.98 -11.87 6.34
C GLN A 224 -16.45 -11.47 6.31
N GLY A 225 -16.82 -10.42 7.03
CA GLY A 225 -18.18 -9.89 7.02
C GLY A 225 -18.63 -9.41 5.63
N VAL A 226 -17.75 -8.74 4.88
CA VAL A 226 -18.04 -8.32 3.49
C VAL A 226 -18.26 -9.53 2.58
N ALA A 227 -17.48 -10.60 2.74
CA ALA A 227 -17.56 -11.82 1.93
C ALA A 227 -18.81 -12.66 2.23
N ASP A 228 -19.27 -12.74 3.49
CA ASP A 228 -20.38 -13.59 3.91
C ASP A 228 -21.70 -13.27 3.21
N VAL A 229 -21.95 -12.01 2.89
CA VAL A 229 -23.19 -11.56 2.21
C VAL A 229 -23.16 -11.85 0.70
N ALA A 230 -21.98 -12.02 0.12
CA ALA A 230 -21.82 -12.24 -1.32
C ALA A 230 -22.24 -13.65 -1.77
N GLY A 231 -22.63 -14.54 -0.86
CA GLY A 231 -22.95 -15.93 -1.17
C GLY A 231 -21.75 -16.71 -1.72
N SER A 232 -20.55 -16.19 -1.52
CA SER A 232 -19.30 -16.85 -1.90
C SER A 232 -19.17 -18.09 -1.03
N ARG A 233 -19.31 -19.27 -1.67
CA ARG A 233 -19.03 -20.56 -1.04
C ARG A 233 -17.69 -20.46 -0.34
N PRO A 234 -17.58 -20.90 0.94
CA PRO A 234 -16.30 -21.11 1.53
C PRO A 234 -15.53 -22.03 0.57
N SER A 235 -14.38 -21.59 0.10
CA SER A 235 -13.53 -22.44 -0.69
C SER A 235 -13.36 -23.72 0.09
N ARG A 236 -13.75 -24.86 -0.49
CA ARG A 236 -13.60 -26.19 0.12
C ARG A 236 -12.19 -26.25 0.67
N ARG A 237 -12.08 -26.45 2.00
CA ARG A 237 -10.84 -26.88 2.64
C ARG A 237 -10.40 -28.18 1.95
N THR A 238 -9.62 -28.09 0.90
CA THR A 238 -8.87 -29.21 0.38
C THR A 238 -7.60 -29.33 1.21
N THR A 239 -7.43 -30.45 1.83
CA THR A 239 -6.26 -30.87 2.57
C THR A 239 -5.04 -30.92 1.64
N GLY A 240 -4.10 -29.99 1.81
CA GLY A 240 -2.83 -29.93 1.08
C GLY A 240 -2.44 -28.48 0.79
N ARG A 241 -1.49 -27.92 1.52
CA ARG A 241 -0.81 -26.67 1.14
C ARG A 241 0.18 -26.97 0.02
N GLU A 242 0.20 -26.17 -1.04
CA GLU A 242 1.27 -26.17 -2.05
C GLU A 242 2.18 -24.98 -1.79
N LEU A 243 2.95 -25.05 -0.71
CA LEU A 243 3.74 -23.93 -0.23
C LEU A 243 5.10 -23.91 -0.91
N THR A 244 5.41 -22.79 -1.56
CA THR A 244 6.68 -22.55 -2.25
C THR A 244 7.47 -21.48 -1.50
N CYS A 245 8.74 -21.76 -1.17
CA CYS A 245 9.69 -20.76 -0.72
C CYS A 245 10.27 -20.03 -1.94
N VAL A 246 10.05 -18.73 -2.03
CA VAL A 246 10.60 -17.86 -3.07
C VAL A 246 11.79 -17.09 -2.50
N LEU A 247 12.98 -17.29 -3.05
CA LEU A 247 14.23 -16.71 -2.58
C LEU A 247 15.07 -16.18 -3.74
N ALA A 248 15.85 -15.13 -3.49
CA ALA A 248 16.70 -14.44 -4.46
C ALA A 248 18.00 -13.92 -3.81
N ASP A 249 18.99 -13.62 -4.64
CA ASP A 249 20.12 -12.79 -4.25
C ASP A 249 20.83 -13.33 -3.00
N VAL A 250 21.26 -14.62 -3.04
CA VAL A 250 21.97 -15.31 -1.95
C VAL A 250 23.42 -14.83 -1.83
N HIS A 251 24.02 -14.51 -2.97
CA HIS A 251 25.35 -13.89 -3.05
C HIS A 251 26.42 -14.54 -2.18
N GLY A 252 26.51 -15.88 -2.19
CA GLY A 252 27.54 -16.59 -1.45
C GLY A 252 27.48 -16.44 0.06
N ASN A 253 26.33 -16.05 0.64
CA ASN A 253 26.09 -15.91 2.07
C ASN A 253 25.41 -17.16 2.61
N LEU A 254 26.22 -18.19 2.92
CA LEU A 254 25.71 -19.48 3.39
C LEU A 254 24.95 -19.36 4.72
N ALA A 255 25.42 -18.51 5.63
CA ALA A 255 24.75 -18.34 6.93
C ALA A 255 23.31 -17.82 6.77
N ALA A 256 23.10 -16.88 5.88
CA ALA A 256 21.78 -16.35 5.57
C ALA A 256 20.90 -17.39 4.84
N LEU A 257 21.47 -18.10 3.87
CA LEU A 257 20.76 -19.17 3.15
C LEU A 257 20.29 -20.26 4.09
N GLU A 258 21.14 -20.77 4.99
CA GLU A 258 20.75 -21.81 5.94
C GLU A 258 19.68 -21.33 6.94
N ALA A 259 19.73 -20.07 7.37
CA ALA A 259 18.69 -19.49 8.22
C ALA A 259 17.32 -19.48 7.51
N VAL A 260 17.27 -19.03 6.25
CA VAL A 260 16.04 -19.05 5.44
C VAL A 260 15.54 -20.47 5.22
N LEU A 261 16.42 -21.41 4.88
CA LEU A 261 16.03 -22.81 4.65
C LEU A 261 15.54 -23.51 5.92
N ALA A 262 16.09 -23.16 7.10
CA ALA A 262 15.60 -23.67 8.37
C ALA A 262 14.19 -23.16 8.66
N ASP A 263 13.95 -21.86 8.53
CA ASP A 263 12.65 -21.23 8.74
C ASP A 263 11.59 -21.74 7.75
N ALA A 264 11.95 -21.88 6.48
CA ALA A 264 11.07 -22.45 5.44
C ALA A 264 10.63 -23.89 5.77
N ARG A 265 11.53 -24.72 6.35
CA ARG A 265 11.17 -26.08 6.79
C ARG A 265 10.17 -26.06 7.94
N GLU A 266 10.32 -25.15 8.90
CA GLU A 266 9.36 -25.00 10.02
C GLU A 266 7.95 -24.65 9.51
N HIS A 267 7.87 -23.94 8.38
CA HIS A 267 6.62 -23.65 7.68
C HIS A 267 6.07 -24.81 6.85
N GLY A 268 6.82 -25.92 6.72
CA GLY A 268 6.42 -27.10 5.96
C GLY A 268 6.56 -26.94 4.45
N VAL A 269 7.52 -26.15 4.00
CA VAL A 269 7.83 -25.95 2.57
C VAL A 269 8.44 -27.21 1.97
N ASP A 270 7.97 -27.60 0.78
CA ASP A 270 8.48 -28.70 0.00
C ASP A 270 8.87 -28.32 -1.44
N ARG A 271 8.68 -27.07 -1.82
CA ARG A 271 8.98 -26.49 -3.14
C ARG A 271 9.78 -25.21 -3.01
N PHE A 272 10.66 -24.97 -3.97
CA PHE A 272 11.51 -23.77 -3.98
C PHE A 272 11.44 -23.09 -5.36
N LEU A 273 11.47 -21.76 -5.33
CA LEU A 273 11.64 -20.91 -6.49
C LEU A 273 12.85 -20.00 -6.22
N PHE A 274 13.95 -20.26 -6.90
CA PHE A 274 15.17 -19.46 -6.79
C PHE A 274 15.28 -18.51 -7.98
N LEU A 275 15.38 -17.21 -7.67
CA LEU A 275 15.34 -16.13 -8.66
C LEU A 275 16.72 -15.61 -9.09
N GLY A 276 17.77 -16.38 -8.86
CA GLY A 276 19.13 -16.04 -9.32
C GLY A 276 20.01 -15.31 -8.30
N ASP A 277 21.24 -15.09 -8.72
CA ASP A 277 22.34 -14.55 -7.92
C ASP A 277 22.65 -15.42 -6.68
N ALA A 278 22.96 -16.69 -6.96
CA ALA A 278 23.45 -17.64 -5.96
C ALA A 278 24.78 -17.19 -5.37
N ILE A 279 25.61 -16.55 -6.18
CA ILE A 279 27.01 -16.24 -5.89
C ILE A 279 27.36 -14.77 -6.21
N GLY A 280 28.61 -14.42 -5.98
CA GLY A 280 29.12 -13.04 -6.04
C GLY A 280 29.23 -12.46 -4.62
N TYR A 281 29.87 -11.42 -4.33
CA TYR A 281 30.06 -10.71 -3.07
C TYR A 281 30.46 -11.54 -1.83
N GLY A 282 29.72 -12.60 -1.51
CA GLY A 282 29.86 -13.33 -0.24
C GLY A 282 30.95 -14.39 -0.24
N PRO A 283 31.34 -14.89 0.96
CA PRO A 283 32.56 -15.66 1.17
C PRO A 283 32.42 -17.16 0.88
N ASP A 284 31.19 -17.70 0.69
CA ASP A 284 30.96 -19.16 0.62
C ASP A 284 30.29 -19.59 -0.70
N PRO A 285 30.83 -19.21 -1.90
CA PRO A 285 30.14 -19.41 -3.17
C PRO A 285 29.86 -20.87 -3.50
N GLY A 286 30.86 -21.76 -3.43
CA GLY A 286 30.70 -23.18 -3.74
C GLY A 286 29.72 -23.89 -2.79
N ALA A 287 29.76 -23.54 -1.49
CA ALA A 287 28.82 -24.10 -0.53
C ALA A 287 27.37 -23.67 -0.83
N CYS A 288 27.13 -22.41 -1.23
CA CYS A 288 25.81 -21.95 -1.63
C CYS A 288 25.31 -22.65 -2.90
N VAL A 289 26.17 -22.84 -3.92
CA VAL A 289 25.82 -23.59 -5.15
C VAL A 289 25.41 -25.01 -4.80
N ARG A 290 26.21 -25.76 -4.06
CA ARG A 290 25.87 -27.13 -3.64
C ARG A 290 24.57 -27.19 -2.86
N ARG A 291 24.40 -26.23 -1.93
CA ARG A 291 23.19 -26.19 -1.09
C ARG A 291 21.92 -25.93 -1.88
N LEU A 292 21.95 -25.02 -2.86
CA LEU A 292 20.83 -24.75 -3.76
C LEU A 292 20.55 -25.93 -4.72
N ALA A 293 21.61 -26.61 -5.20
CA ALA A 293 21.48 -27.76 -6.08
C ALA A 293 20.84 -28.99 -5.40
N GLU A 294 20.95 -29.09 -4.07
CA GLU A 294 20.34 -30.17 -3.28
C GLU A 294 18.86 -29.93 -2.92
N LEU A 295 18.31 -28.74 -3.18
CA LEU A 295 16.93 -28.44 -2.81
C LEU A 295 15.95 -29.24 -3.67
N PRO A 296 14.94 -29.89 -3.05
CA PRO A 296 13.95 -30.65 -3.77
C PRO A 296 12.95 -29.74 -4.51
N ASN A 297 12.39 -30.24 -5.62
CA ASN A 297 11.29 -29.56 -6.34
C ASN A 297 11.57 -28.07 -6.62
N THR A 298 12.79 -27.75 -7.07
CA THR A 298 13.24 -26.37 -7.24
C THR A 298 13.08 -25.91 -8.69
N THR A 299 12.41 -24.78 -8.88
CA THR A 299 12.48 -23.97 -10.10
C THR A 299 13.61 -22.98 -9.95
N LEU A 300 14.53 -22.94 -10.93
CA LEU A 300 15.73 -22.10 -10.92
C LEU A 300 15.64 -21.05 -12.01
N VAL A 301 16.11 -19.84 -11.70
CA VAL A 301 16.38 -18.78 -12.66
C VAL A 301 17.82 -18.27 -12.43
N ARG A 302 18.53 -17.98 -13.51
CA ARG A 302 19.90 -17.49 -13.47
C ARG A 302 19.94 -15.98 -13.31
N GLY A 303 20.77 -15.50 -12.36
CA GLY A 303 21.03 -14.08 -12.15
C GLY A 303 22.18 -13.54 -12.99
N ASN A 304 22.39 -12.23 -12.95
CA ASN A 304 23.48 -11.57 -13.69
C ASN A 304 24.85 -11.93 -13.13
N HIS A 305 25.00 -12.09 -11.80
CA HIS A 305 26.25 -12.56 -11.21
C HIS A 305 26.54 -14.02 -11.58
N ASP A 306 25.54 -14.89 -11.51
CA ASP A 306 25.66 -16.29 -11.94
C ASP A 306 26.12 -16.37 -13.40
N HIS A 307 25.47 -15.59 -14.29
CA HIS A 307 25.81 -15.54 -15.71
C HIS A 307 27.24 -15.05 -15.96
N ALA A 308 27.61 -13.91 -15.37
CA ALA A 308 28.93 -13.31 -15.58
C ALA A 308 30.07 -14.23 -15.08
N ILE A 309 29.86 -14.84 -13.90
CA ILE A 309 30.85 -15.72 -13.29
C ILE A 309 30.94 -17.04 -14.06
N ALA A 310 29.83 -17.68 -14.43
CA ALA A 310 29.82 -18.93 -15.19
C ALA A 310 30.47 -18.76 -16.55
N THR A 311 30.21 -17.66 -17.26
CA THR A 311 30.74 -17.42 -18.61
C THR A 311 32.11 -16.75 -18.62
N GLY A 312 32.57 -16.20 -17.49
CA GLY A 312 33.81 -15.40 -17.40
C GLY A 312 33.67 -13.97 -17.97
N ARG A 313 32.44 -13.53 -18.32
CA ARG A 313 32.17 -12.19 -18.88
C ARG A 313 31.85 -11.18 -17.78
N LEU A 314 32.87 -10.78 -17.03
CA LEU A 314 32.76 -9.87 -15.88
C LEU A 314 32.60 -8.39 -16.29
N ASP A 315 32.60 -8.08 -17.56
CA ASP A 315 32.43 -6.74 -18.16
C ASP A 315 30.97 -6.31 -18.29
N LEU A 316 30.02 -7.22 -18.14
CA LEU A 316 28.59 -6.98 -18.37
C LEU A 316 27.92 -6.29 -17.18
N GLY A 317 27.83 -4.96 -17.21
CA GLY A 317 27.00 -4.18 -16.28
C GLY A 317 27.46 -4.14 -14.82
N MET A 318 28.62 -4.71 -14.48
CA MET A 318 29.14 -4.74 -13.11
C MET A 318 30.00 -3.52 -12.79
N ASN A 319 29.81 -2.91 -11.62
CA ASN A 319 30.72 -1.92 -11.08
C ASN A 319 32.06 -2.54 -10.63
N SER A 320 33.04 -1.72 -10.24
CA SER A 320 34.37 -2.19 -9.87
C SER A 320 34.37 -3.20 -8.71
N LEU A 321 33.59 -2.94 -7.65
CA LEU A 321 33.46 -3.83 -6.51
C LEU A 321 32.86 -5.19 -6.91
N ALA A 322 31.79 -5.17 -7.70
CA ALA A 322 31.13 -6.39 -8.19
C ALA A 322 32.09 -7.23 -9.05
N ARG A 323 32.87 -6.59 -9.93
CA ARG A 323 33.87 -7.28 -10.77
C ARG A 323 34.99 -7.92 -9.95
N GLU A 324 35.51 -7.21 -8.97
CA GLU A 324 36.55 -7.73 -8.06
C GLU A 324 36.02 -8.98 -7.32
N CYS A 325 34.84 -8.87 -6.70
CA CYS A 325 34.22 -9.99 -6.02
C CYS A 325 33.89 -11.17 -6.97
N ALA A 326 33.42 -10.88 -8.18
CA ALA A 326 33.09 -11.91 -9.16
C ALA A 326 34.34 -12.66 -9.66
N ALA A 327 35.47 -11.96 -9.86
CA ALA A 327 36.73 -12.58 -10.21
C ALA A 327 37.23 -13.50 -9.10
N TRP A 328 37.20 -13.05 -7.84
CA TRP A 328 37.51 -13.87 -6.67
C TRP A 328 36.60 -15.09 -6.58
N THR A 329 35.27 -14.89 -6.66
CA THR A 329 34.25 -15.94 -6.60
C THR A 329 34.51 -17.03 -7.66
N ARG A 330 34.80 -16.63 -8.92
CA ARG A 330 35.04 -17.58 -10.00
C ARG A 330 36.28 -18.48 -9.70
N ALA A 331 37.27 -17.94 -9.05
CA ALA A 331 38.50 -18.70 -8.67
C ALA A 331 38.25 -19.71 -7.53
N GLN A 332 37.11 -19.59 -6.80
CA GLN A 332 36.71 -20.50 -5.72
C GLN A 332 35.83 -21.65 -6.20
N LEU A 333 35.33 -21.60 -7.44
CA LEU A 333 34.36 -22.58 -7.98
C LEU A 333 35.07 -23.63 -8.84
N ASP A 334 34.62 -24.87 -8.71
CA ASP A 334 35.04 -25.96 -9.60
C ASP A 334 34.24 -25.96 -10.93
N ALA A 335 34.62 -26.87 -11.84
CA ALA A 335 34.02 -26.97 -13.15
C ALA A 335 32.54 -27.44 -13.10
N ALA A 336 32.16 -28.25 -12.10
CA ALA A 336 30.81 -28.76 -11.95
C ALA A 336 29.88 -27.63 -11.44
N GLU A 337 30.35 -26.83 -10.49
CA GLU A 337 29.65 -25.66 -9.94
C GLU A 337 29.42 -24.59 -11.02
N LEU A 338 30.45 -24.31 -11.84
CA LEU A 338 30.34 -23.39 -12.98
C LEU A 338 29.36 -23.91 -14.05
N ALA A 339 29.38 -25.22 -14.32
CA ALA A 339 28.46 -25.84 -15.26
C ALA A 339 27.00 -25.80 -14.75
N TRP A 340 26.77 -26.01 -13.45
CA TRP A 340 25.45 -25.90 -12.84
C TRP A 340 24.88 -24.47 -12.98
N LEU A 341 25.68 -23.45 -12.68
CA LEU A 341 25.28 -22.05 -12.88
C LEU A 341 24.96 -21.73 -14.34
N ALA A 342 25.79 -22.23 -15.27
CA ALA A 342 25.58 -22.04 -16.71
C ALA A 342 24.31 -22.72 -17.25
N ALA A 343 23.88 -23.81 -16.62
CA ALA A 343 22.70 -24.58 -17.02
C ALA A 343 21.37 -23.96 -16.54
N MET A 344 21.39 -23.05 -15.58
CA MET A 344 20.17 -22.38 -15.11
C MET A 344 19.53 -21.57 -16.26
N PRO A 345 18.21 -21.63 -16.47
CA PRO A 345 17.50 -20.79 -17.44
C PRO A 345 17.50 -19.31 -17.03
N THR A 346 17.30 -18.40 -17.96
CA THR A 346 17.19 -16.96 -17.71
C THR A 346 15.83 -16.52 -17.21
N ASP A 347 14.83 -17.32 -17.48
CA ASP A 347 13.44 -17.12 -17.10
C ASP A 347 12.71 -18.45 -16.95
N HIS A 348 11.57 -18.40 -16.29
CA HIS A 348 10.63 -19.52 -16.22
C HIS A 348 9.22 -18.98 -16.45
N VAL A 349 8.47 -19.60 -17.35
CA VAL A 349 7.07 -19.25 -17.63
C VAL A 349 6.21 -20.50 -17.45
N ALA A 350 5.16 -20.37 -16.68
CA ALA A 350 4.18 -21.41 -16.41
C ALA A 350 2.76 -20.82 -16.47
N ASP A 351 1.72 -21.66 -16.33
CA ASP A 351 0.34 -21.20 -16.36
C ASP A 351 0.08 -20.17 -15.25
N GLY A 352 -0.18 -18.93 -15.68
CA GLY A 352 -0.56 -17.82 -14.80
C GLY A 352 0.58 -17.16 -14.04
N TRP A 353 1.85 -17.53 -14.25
CA TRP A 353 2.98 -16.87 -13.62
C TRP A 353 4.29 -17.01 -14.38
N MET A 354 5.21 -16.10 -14.10
CA MET A 354 6.59 -16.19 -14.57
C MET A 354 7.59 -15.84 -13.46
N ALA A 355 8.84 -16.22 -13.68
CA ALA A 355 9.96 -15.84 -12.83
C ALA A 355 11.12 -15.37 -13.69
N VAL A 356 11.75 -14.30 -13.27
CA VAL A 356 12.95 -13.70 -13.88
C VAL A 356 13.89 -13.25 -12.78
N HIS A 357 15.16 -12.98 -13.10
CA HIS A 357 16.03 -12.35 -12.12
C HIS A 357 15.81 -10.84 -12.09
N GLY A 358 15.88 -10.15 -13.22
CA GLY A 358 15.79 -8.68 -13.34
C GLY A 358 14.37 -8.20 -13.60
N ALA A 359 14.03 -7.94 -14.85
CA ALA A 359 12.73 -7.42 -15.24
C ALA A 359 12.02 -8.31 -16.27
N PRO A 360 10.70 -8.50 -16.19
CA PRO A 360 9.96 -9.34 -17.15
C PRO A 360 10.05 -8.86 -18.60
N LYS A 361 10.24 -7.56 -18.84
CA LYS A 361 10.45 -6.99 -20.18
C LYS A 361 11.75 -7.42 -20.86
N ASP A 362 12.76 -7.78 -20.08
CA ASP A 362 14.10 -8.13 -20.62
C ASP A 362 14.79 -9.19 -19.76
N PRO A 363 14.27 -10.42 -19.76
CA PRO A 363 14.79 -11.49 -18.89
C PRO A 363 16.21 -11.95 -19.25
N GLN A 364 16.66 -11.71 -20.48
CA GLN A 364 17.91 -12.30 -21.00
C GLN A 364 19.13 -11.39 -20.85
N ARG A 365 18.96 -10.08 -20.77
CA ARG A 365 20.07 -9.13 -20.75
C ARG A 365 20.60 -8.82 -19.35
N PHE A 366 19.82 -9.11 -18.29
CA PHE A 366 20.17 -8.87 -16.89
C PHE A 366 20.53 -7.41 -16.53
N LEU A 367 20.16 -6.44 -17.37
CA LEU A 367 20.45 -5.02 -17.16
C LEU A 367 19.22 -4.22 -16.74
N ALA A 368 18.05 -4.84 -16.85
CA ALA A 368 16.79 -4.20 -16.53
C ALA A 368 16.43 -4.40 -15.06
N TYR A 369 16.01 -3.32 -14.41
CA TYR A 369 15.54 -3.30 -13.03
C TYR A 369 14.06 -2.97 -12.96
N VAL A 370 13.36 -3.57 -11.99
CA VAL A 370 12.04 -3.12 -11.58
C VAL A 370 12.21 -2.18 -10.39
N TYR A 371 12.06 -0.88 -10.63
CA TYR A 371 12.17 0.18 -9.63
C TYR A 371 11.20 1.32 -9.96
N GLU A 372 11.25 2.42 -9.20
CA GLU A 372 10.29 3.53 -9.25
C GLU A 372 9.89 4.00 -10.67
N LEU A 373 10.86 4.07 -11.58
CA LEU A 373 10.62 4.59 -12.94
C LEU A 373 10.20 3.50 -13.96
N THR A 374 10.22 2.23 -13.58
CA THR A 374 10.02 1.13 -14.54
C THR A 374 8.96 0.11 -14.15
N TYR A 375 8.47 0.12 -12.89
CA TYR A 375 7.51 -0.90 -12.43
C TYR A 375 6.19 -0.83 -13.21
N GLU A 376 5.71 0.36 -13.57
CA GLU A 376 4.49 0.53 -14.36
C GLU A 376 4.61 -0.06 -15.76
N ASP A 377 5.76 0.15 -16.41
CA ASP A 377 6.03 -0.42 -17.72
C ASP A 377 6.12 -1.95 -17.68
N ASN A 378 6.67 -2.50 -16.58
CA ASN A 378 6.73 -3.95 -16.40
C ASN A 378 5.34 -4.54 -16.07
N LEU A 379 4.50 -3.87 -15.29
CA LEU A 379 3.10 -4.27 -15.09
C LEU A 379 2.32 -4.25 -16.41
N ARG A 380 2.49 -3.20 -17.21
CA ARG A 380 1.90 -3.11 -18.54
C ARG A 380 2.33 -4.26 -19.45
N HIS A 381 3.62 -4.61 -19.45
CA HIS A 381 4.15 -5.76 -20.17
C HIS A 381 3.48 -7.08 -19.76
N LEU A 382 3.32 -7.32 -18.45
CA LEU A 382 2.61 -8.49 -17.93
C LEU A 382 1.16 -8.55 -18.43
N ARG A 383 0.46 -7.40 -18.41
CA ARG A 383 -0.92 -7.30 -18.92
C ARG A 383 -1.02 -7.60 -20.40
N GLU A 384 -0.15 -7.04 -21.23
CA GLU A 384 -0.11 -7.26 -22.67
C GLU A 384 0.12 -8.74 -23.02
N HIS A 385 0.92 -9.45 -22.20
CA HIS A 385 1.22 -10.86 -22.37
C HIS A 385 0.29 -11.80 -21.58
N ARG A 386 -0.67 -11.25 -20.82
CA ARG A 386 -1.63 -11.99 -19.99
C ARG A 386 -0.95 -12.89 -18.94
N ILE A 387 0.09 -12.41 -18.33
CA ILE A 387 0.82 -13.09 -17.26
C ILE A 387 0.47 -12.40 -15.91
N PRO A 388 -0.47 -12.91 -15.11
CA PRO A 388 -0.95 -12.23 -13.91
C PRO A 388 0.10 -12.04 -12.82
N LEU A 389 1.15 -12.88 -12.78
CA LEU A 389 2.13 -12.85 -11.69
C LEU A 389 3.55 -12.99 -12.21
N CYS A 390 4.45 -12.11 -11.78
CA CYS A 390 5.88 -12.26 -12.00
C CYS A 390 6.66 -12.13 -10.69
N PHE A 391 7.50 -13.12 -10.39
CA PHE A 391 8.52 -13.04 -9.35
C PHE A 391 9.84 -12.55 -9.93
N TYR A 392 10.50 -11.63 -9.22
CA TYR A 392 11.78 -11.05 -9.63
C TYR A 392 12.70 -10.78 -8.43
N GLY A 393 14.02 -10.70 -8.63
CA GLY A 393 15.04 -10.39 -7.63
C GLY A 393 15.82 -9.11 -7.95
N HIS A 394 17.16 -9.19 -7.93
CA HIS A 394 18.10 -8.19 -8.47
C HIS A 394 18.18 -6.84 -7.75
N THR A 395 17.07 -6.29 -7.29
CA THR A 395 17.05 -5.00 -6.57
C THR A 395 17.42 -5.15 -5.10
N HIS A 396 17.33 -6.36 -4.54
CA HIS A 396 17.50 -6.70 -3.12
C HIS A 396 16.54 -5.98 -2.16
N VAL A 397 15.45 -5.44 -2.68
CA VAL A 397 14.43 -4.72 -1.93
C VAL A 397 13.17 -5.57 -1.90
N GLN A 398 12.67 -5.89 -0.70
CA GLN A 398 11.43 -6.65 -0.55
C GLN A 398 10.23 -5.76 -0.85
N LEU A 399 9.58 -5.99 -1.98
CA LEU A 399 8.53 -5.11 -2.47
C LEU A 399 7.54 -5.83 -3.38
N ILE A 400 6.28 -5.43 -3.29
CA ILE A 400 5.20 -5.90 -4.17
C ILE A 400 4.67 -4.71 -4.95
N HIS A 401 4.50 -4.89 -6.26
CA HIS A 401 3.76 -3.95 -7.09
C HIS A 401 2.54 -4.66 -7.67
N VAL A 402 1.47 -3.92 -7.88
CA VAL A 402 0.21 -4.45 -8.40
C VAL A 402 -0.46 -3.43 -9.32
N GLU A 403 -1.12 -3.91 -10.36
CA GLU A 403 -2.03 -3.10 -11.17
C GLU A 403 -3.47 -3.32 -10.69
N LEU A 404 -4.00 -2.32 -10.01
CA LEU A 404 -5.37 -2.28 -9.51
C LEU A 404 -6.29 -1.57 -10.51
N ALA A 405 -7.59 -1.59 -10.28
CA ALA A 405 -8.54 -0.78 -11.04
C ALA A 405 -8.25 0.73 -10.94
N SER A 406 -7.69 1.18 -9.81
CA SER A 406 -7.23 2.56 -9.58
C SER A 406 -5.88 2.89 -10.24
N GLY A 407 -5.22 1.92 -10.87
CA GLY A 407 -3.92 2.05 -11.51
C GLY A 407 -2.78 1.33 -10.82
N PRO A 408 -1.55 1.46 -11.35
CA PRO A 408 -0.36 0.84 -10.78
C PRO A 408 -0.08 1.34 -9.36
N SER A 409 0.23 0.41 -8.46
CA SER A 409 0.45 0.70 -7.03
C SER A 409 1.63 -0.07 -6.47
N LYS A 410 2.30 0.51 -5.46
CA LYS A 410 3.33 -0.15 -4.65
C LYS A 410 2.78 -0.49 -3.27
N LEU A 411 3.16 -1.63 -2.74
CA LEU A 411 2.74 -2.13 -1.44
C LEU A 411 3.98 -2.30 -0.53
N PRO A 412 4.57 -1.21 -0.04
CA PRO A 412 5.73 -1.29 0.85
C PRO A 412 5.30 -1.83 2.22
N GLY A 413 6.12 -2.70 2.82
CA GLY A 413 5.90 -3.23 4.16
C GLY A 413 4.70 -4.17 4.30
N VAL A 414 4.07 -4.59 3.20
CA VAL A 414 3.00 -5.59 3.23
C VAL A 414 3.62 -6.96 3.48
N ARG A 415 3.24 -7.58 4.60
CA ARG A 415 3.74 -8.89 5.02
C ARG A 415 2.94 -10.06 4.49
N ALA A 416 1.66 -9.87 4.21
CA ALA A 416 0.81 -10.91 3.65
C ALA A 416 -0.23 -10.32 2.70
N VAL A 417 -0.43 -10.97 1.55
CA VAL A 417 -1.40 -10.54 0.53
C VAL A 417 -1.90 -11.76 -0.23
N GLU A 418 -3.15 -11.69 -0.73
CA GLU A 418 -3.69 -12.65 -1.69
C GLU A 418 -3.42 -12.13 -3.11
N LEU A 419 -2.63 -12.88 -3.87
CA LEU A 419 -2.32 -12.59 -5.28
C LEU A 419 -3.51 -13.01 -6.15
N SER A 420 -4.52 -12.15 -6.24
CA SER A 420 -5.69 -12.40 -7.07
C SER A 420 -5.31 -12.47 -8.56
N PRO A 421 -5.74 -13.48 -9.33
CA PRO A 421 -5.47 -13.57 -10.76
C PRO A 421 -6.20 -12.53 -11.61
N ARG A 422 -7.03 -11.67 -10.99
CA ARG A 422 -7.70 -10.54 -11.63
C ARG A 422 -6.76 -9.33 -11.82
N HIS A 423 -5.62 -9.34 -11.14
CA HIS A 423 -4.61 -8.28 -11.17
C HIS A 423 -3.30 -8.77 -11.77
N TYR A 424 -2.42 -7.81 -12.09
CA TYR A 424 -1.05 -8.09 -12.50
C TYR A 424 -0.10 -7.72 -11.37
N TRP A 425 0.76 -8.66 -11.01
CA TRP A 425 1.62 -8.58 -9.82
C TRP A 425 3.09 -8.71 -10.19
N LEU A 426 3.91 -7.84 -9.59
CA LEU A 426 5.36 -7.97 -9.55
C LEU A 426 5.76 -8.17 -8.09
N VAL A 427 6.40 -9.29 -7.79
CA VAL A 427 6.76 -9.68 -6.41
C VAL A 427 8.26 -9.86 -6.30
N ASN A 428 8.90 -9.06 -5.45
CA ASN A 428 10.28 -9.23 -5.06
C ASN A 428 10.33 -9.78 -3.62
N PRO A 429 10.89 -10.98 -3.38
CA PRO A 429 10.97 -11.56 -2.05
C PRO A 429 12.01 -10.87 -1.16
N GLY A 430 12.79 -9.90 -1.69
CA GLY A 430 13.97 -9.36 -1.07
C GLY A 430 15.20 -10.24 -1.30
N SER A 431 16.32 -9.86 -0.72
CA SER A 431 17.57 -10.61 -0.81
C SER A 431 17.78 -11.48 0.42
N VAL A 432 18.19 -12.73 0.18
CA VAL A 432 18.65 -13.63 1.25
C VAL A 432 20.00 -13.16 1.81
N GLY A 433 20.96 -12.90 0.92
CA GLY A 433 22.36 -12.73 1.32
C GLY A 433 22.85 -11.30 1.46
N GLN A 434 22.20 -10.33 0.80
CA GLN A 434 22.60 -8.92 0.83
C GLN A 434 21.41 -7.96 0.69
N PRO A 435 20.51 -7.87 1.69
CA PRO A 435 19.41 -6.92 1.68
C PRO A 435 19.87 -5.47 1.49
N ARG A 436 19.04 -4.65 0.78
CA ARG A 436 19.34 -3.22 0.47
C ARG A 436 18.15 -2.29 0.79
N ASP A 437 17.34 -2.67 1.74
CA ASP A 437 16.15 -1.93 2.15
C ASP A 437 16.18 -1.49 3.62
N GLY A 438 17.38 -1.43 4.20
CA GLY A 438 17.61 -0.98 5.56
C GLY A 438 17.37 -2.05 6.63
N ASP A 439 16.99 -3.26 6.26
CA ASP A 439 16.82 -4.39 7.19
C ASP A 439 17.88 -5.46 6.93
N PRO A 440 18.84 -5.70 7.85
CA PRO A 440 19.93 -6.67 7.65
C PRO A 440 19.49 -8.13 7.67
N ARG A 441 18.25 -8.42 8.06
CA ARG A 441 17.71 -9.79 8.09
C ARG A 441 17.49 -10.33 6.69
N ALA A 442 17.78 -11.62 6.49
CA ALA A 442 17.55 -12.31 5.22
C ALA A 442 16.07 -12.24 4.80
N GLY A 443 15.81 -11.77 3.58
CA GLY A 443 14.47 -11.64 3.02
C GLY A 443 14.11 -12.82 2.12
N TYR A 444 12.87 -13.33 2.25
CA TYR A 444 12.30 -14.33 1.38
C TYR A 444 10.76 -14.25 1.40
N ALA A 445 10.07 -15.02 0.57
CA ALA A 445 8.62 -15.09 0.60
C ALA A 445 8.11 -16.55 0.61
N LEU A 446 6.93 -16.75 1.21
CA LEU A 446 6.17 -17.98 1.13
C LEU A 446 4.96 -17.76 0.24
N TRP A 447 4.80 -18.57 -0.78
CA TRP A 447 3.68 -18.53 -1.72
C TRP A 447 2.90 -19.83 -1.70
N ASP A 448 1.64 -19.77 -1.26
CA ASP A 448 0.69 -20.88 -1.42
C ASP A 448 0.05 -20.79 -2.81
N ARG A 449 0.53 -21.60 -3.74
CA ARG A 449 0.09 -21.59 -5.14
C ARG A 449 -1.39 -21.88 -5.32
N ARG A 450 -1.98 -22.65 -4.41
CA ARG A 450 -3.38 -23.04 -4.49
C ARG A 450 -4.34 -21.92 -4.08
N THR A 451 -3.96 -21.13 -3.07
CA THR A 451 -4.81 -20.06 -2.52
C THR A 451 -4.43 -18.68 -3.02
N GLY A 452 -3.26 -18.54 -3.66
CA GLY A 452 -2.68 -17.25 -4.01
C GLY A 452 -2.10 -16.47 -2.83
N GLN A 453 -2.13 -17.03 -1.62
CA GLN A 453 -1.58 -16.33 -0.44
C GLN A 453 -0.06 -16.21 -0.55
N LEU A 454 0.43 -14.99 -0.38
CA LEU A 454 1.85 -14.65 -0.30
C LEU A 454 2.15 -14.06 1.06
N ALA A 455 3.23 -14.51 1.69
CA ALA A 455 3.80 -13.89 2.90
C ALA A 455 5.25 -13.48 2.66
N SER A 456 5.58 -12.22 2.90
CA SER A 456 6.95 -11.68 2.87
C SER A 456 7.57 -11.80 4.27
N LEU A 457 8.70 -12.49 4.38
CA LEU A 457 9.32 -12.84 5.65
C LEU A 457 10.75 -12.31 5.77
N ARG A 458 11.20 -12.18 7.02
CA ARG A 458 12.56 -11.74 7.38
C ARG A 458 13.11 -12.63 8.49
N VAL A 459 14.28 -13.23 8.25
CA VAL A 459 14.92 -14.14 9.18
C VAL A 459 16.24 -13.57 9.66
N PRO A 460 16.47 -13.46 10.98
CA PRO A 460 17.77 -13.10 11.50
C PRO A 460 18.78 -14.22 11.23
N TYR A 461 20.02 -13.85 10.92
CA TYR A 461 21.13 -14.78 10.79
C TYR A 461 22.39 -14.19 11.42
N ASP A 462 23.45 -14.97 11.57
CA ASP A 462 24.73 -14.50 12.12
C ASP A 462 25.52 -13.68 11.09
N VAL A 463 25.22 -12.38 11.04
CA VAL A 463 25.89 -11.41 10.16
C VAL A 463 27.39 -11.33 10.46
N GLU A 464 27.80 -11.44 11.74
CA GLU A 464 29.20 -11.33 12.14
C GLU A 464 30.03 -12.54 11.69
N ARG A 465 29.43 -13.72 11.64
CA ARG A 465 30.06 -14.91 11.05
C ARG A 465 30.41 -14.66 9.57
N THR A 466 29.46 -14.16 8.79
CA THR A 466 29.67 -13.81 7.37
C THR A 466 30.71 -12.70 7.23
N ALA A 467 30.63 -11.64 8.05
CA ALA A 467 31.59 -10.55 8.05
C ALA A 467 33.02 -11.01 8.41
N ALA A 468 33.16 -11.94 9.34
CA ALA A 468 34.44 -12.54 9.68
C ALA A 468 35.01 -13.37 8.52
N ALA A 469 34.17 -14.17 7.85
CA ALA A 469 34.56 -14.94 6.67
C ALA A 469 34.99 -14.06 5.48
N LEU A 470 34.31 -12.92 5.26
CA LEU A 470 34.73 -11.93 4.26
C LEU A 470 36.15 -11.42 4.52
N ARG A 471 36.46 -11.05 5.76
CA ARG A 471 37.81 -10.60 6.15
C ARG A 471 38.87 -11.71 5.99
N THR A 472 38.55 -12.95 6.40
CA THR A 472 39.43 -14.09 6.26
C THR A 472 39.83 -14.35 4.80
N ASN A 473 38.87 -14.11 3.88
CA ASN A 473 39.09 -14.26 2.44
C ASN A 473 39.64 -12.99 1.77
N ALA A 474 40.03 -11.98 2.55
CA ALA A 474 40.54 -10.70 2.05
C ALA A 474 39.58 -10.00 1.07
N LEU A 475 38.26 -10.20 1.22
CA LEU A 475 37.28 -9.50 0.47
C LEU A 475 37.03 -8.08 1.05
N PRO A 476 36.62 -7.10 0.24
CA PRO A 476 36.49 -5.71 0.65
C PRO A 476 35.62 -5.49 1.90
N ASP A 477 36.10 -4.73 2.89
CA ASP A 477 35.42 -4.44 4.16
C ASP A 477 34.07 -3.77 3.96
N GLN A 478 33.87 -3.06 2.85
CA GLN A 478 32.60 -2.44 2.48
C GLN A 478 31.46 -3.48 2.43
N LEU A 479 31.74 -4.73 2.07
CA LEU A 479 30.72 -5.79 2.03
C LEU A 479 30.17 -6.09 3.44
N ALA A 480 31.07 -6.20 4.44
CA ALA A 480 30.66 -6.41 5.82
C ALA A 480 29.84 -5.23 6.38
N GLN A 481 30.19 -3.99 6.00
CA GLN A 481 29.43 -2.80 6.38
C GLN A 481 28.01 -2.85 5.79
N ARG A 482 27.87 -3.21 4.50
CA ARG A 482 26.56 -3.36 3.84
C ARG A 482 25.69 -4.42 4.51
N LEU A 483 26.25 -5.58 4.86
CA LEU A 483 25.49 -6.63 5.56
C LEU A 483 24.92 -6.14 6.90
N ARG A 484 25.69 -5.37 7.68
CA ARG A 484 25.23 -4.83 8.96
C ARG A 484 24.15 -3.76 8.79
N ALA A 485 24.23 -2.98 7.74
CA ALA A 485 23.31 -1.89 7.46
C ALA A 485 22.05 -2.32 6.70
N GLY A 486 22.06 -3.48 6.06
CA GLY A 486 21.04 -3.84 5.09
C GLY A 486 21.04 -2.93 3.85
N ALA A 487 22.26 -2.61 3.28
CA ALA A 487 22.49 -1.57 2.26
C ALA A 487 23.37 -2.03 1.08
#